data_0cab65a5ddd35cc70779d832e63610b8
#
_entry.id   0cab65a5ddd35cc70779d832e63610b8
#
_cell.length_a   1.000
_cell.length_b   1.000
_cell.length_c   1.000
_cell.angle_alpha   90.00
_cell.angle_beta   90.00
_cell.angle_gamma   90.00
#
_symmetry.space_group_name_H-M   'P 1'
#
loop_
_entity.id
_entity.type
_entity.pdbx_description
1 polymer ?
#
loop_
_entity_poly.entity_id
_entity_poly.type
_entity_poly.pdbx_seq_one_letter_code
_entity_poly.pdbx_strand_id
1 'polypeptide(L)'
;MDNIKIYGAIFSLLSVILGAFASHLLKKFLSESALQSFEVGIKYMMYHGLALLLLSVLPLDDKKWVGRLFISGTFLFSFSIFFLSLQSILKLKLKWLGPITPIGGTLLIIGWSILLFKFLFN
;
A
#
# COMPACT_ATOMS: atom_id res chain seq x y z
N MET A 1 -2.15 -20.02 0.97
CA MET A 1 -1.62 -18.91 0.16
C MET A 1 -2.59 -18.35 -0.86
N ASP A 2 -3.76 -18.96 -0.94
CA ASP A 2 -4.79 -18.49 -1.86
C ASP A 2 -5.29 -17.09 -1.56
N ASN A 3 -5.04 -16.62 -0.35
CA ASN A 3 -5.47 -15.30 0.08
C ASN A 3 -4.70 -14.15 -0.59
N ILE A 4 -3.53 -14.43 -1.19
CA ILE A 4 -2.72 -13.38 -1.84
C ILE A 4 -3.54 -12.65 -2.88
N LYS A 5 -4.23 -13.38 -3.75
CA LYS A 5 -5.02 -12.75 -4.80
C LYS A 5 -6.22 -11.99 -4.25
N ILE A 6 -6.79 -12.45 -3.14
CA ILE A 6 -7.90 -11.75 -2.49
C ILE A 6 -7.42 -10.39 -1.97
N TYR A 7 -6.30 -10.36 -1.26
CA TYR A 7 -5.72 -9.10 -0.79
C TYR A 7 -5.34 -8.19 -1.95
N GLY A 8 -4.78 -8.78 -3.02
CA GLY A 8 -4.46 -8.02 -4.21
C GLY A 8 -5.69 -7.34 -4.83
N ALA A 9 -6.78 -8.09 -4.93
CA ALA A 9 -8.04 -7.54 -5.45
C ALA A 9 -8.63 -6.48 -4.52
N ILE A 10 -8.57 -6.70 -3.21
CA ILE A 10 -9.06 -5.72 -2.23
C ILE A 10 -8.27 -4.41 -2.35
N PHE A 11 -6.94 -4.48 -2.35
CA PHE A 11 -6.11 -3.27 -2.48
C PHE A 11 -6.38 -2.55 -3.79
N SER A 12 -6.53 -3.29 -4.88
CA SER A 12 -6.81 -2.68 -6.18
C SER A 12 -8.19 -2.02 -6.21
N LEU A 13 -9.19 -2.69 -5.65
CA LEU A 13 -10.54 -2.14 -5.55
C LEU A 13 -10.56 -0.86 -4.72
N LEU A 14 -9.94 -0.90 -3.55
CA LEU A 14 -9.87 0.28 -2.68
C LEU A 14 -9.12 1.42 -3.37
N SER A 15 -8.06 1.11 -4.09
CA SER A 15 -7.28 2.12 -4.81
C SER A 15 -8.12 2.83 -5.85
N VAL A 16 -8.93 2.09 -6.60
CA VAL A 16 -9.81 2.67 -7.61
C VAL A 16 -10.87 3.56 -6.95
N ILE A 17 -11.50 3.05 -5.87
CA ILE A 17 -12.52 3.83 -5.16
C ILE A 17 -11.93 5.13 -4.62
N LEU A 18 -10.80 5.03 -3.92
CA LEU A 18 -10.18 6.22 -3.32
C LEU A 18 -9.64 7.17 -4.38
N GLY A 19 -9.07 6.66 -5.44
CA GLY A 19 -8.52 7.49 -6.51
C GLY A 19 -9.57 8.16 -7.35
N ALA A 20 -10.65 7.44 -7.69
CA ALA A 20 -11.69 7.97 -8.54
C ALA A 20 -12.64 8.94 -7.82
N PHE A 21 -12.90 8.70 -6.53
CA PHE A 21 -13.92 9.45 -5.81
C PHE A 21 -13.35 10.26 -4.64
N ALA A 22 -12.66 9.61 -3.70
CA ALA A 22 -12.23 10.28 -2.48
C ALA A 22 -11.21 11.37 -2.78
N SER A 23 -10.25 11.10 -3.64
CA SER A 23 -9.22 12.07 -4.01
C SER A 23 -9.86 13.34 -4.61
N HIS A 24 -10.84 13.17 -5.48
CA HIS A 24 -11.54 14.29 -6.10
C HIS A 24 -12.33 15.11 -5.07
N LEU A 25 -13.06 14.44 -4.18
CA LEU A 25 -13.83 15.11 -3.14
C LEU A 25 -12.94 15.83 -2.13
N LEU A 26 -11.83 15.20 -1.76
CA LEU A 26 -10.91 15.75 -0.76
C LEU A 26 -10.12 16.95 -1.27
N LYS A 27 -10.07 17.15 -2.57
CA LYS A 27 -9.39 18.29 -3.17
C LYS A 27 -9.87 19.62 -2.60
N LYS A 28 -11.14 19.69 -2.18
CA LYS A 28 -11.73 20.91 -1.62
C LYS A 28 -11.34 21.15 -0.16
N PHE A 29 -10.89 20.12 0.55
CA PHE A 29 -10.71 20.16 2.00
C PHE A 29 -9.27 19.99 2.46
N LEU A 30 -8.40 19.44 1.59
CA LEU A 30 -7.01 19.19 1.93
C LEU A 30 -6.10 20.21 1.28
N SER A 31 -4.99 20.52 1.95
CA SER A 31 -3.90 21.27 1.33
C SER A 31 -3.37 20.47 0.15
N GLU A 32 -2.67 21.17 -0.75
CA GLU A 32 -2.07 20.53 -1.92
C GLU A 32 -1.11 19.42 -1.51
N SER A 33 -0.28 19.67 -0.48
CA SER A 33 0.69 18.67 -0.02
C SER A 33 0.00 17.47 0.63
N ALA A 34 -1.07 17.68 1.40
CA ALA A 34 -1.82 16.58 2.01
C ALA A 34 -2.50 15.73 0.93
N LEU A 35 -3.05 16.38 -0.10
CA LEU A 35 -3.68 15.65 -1.20
C LEU A 35 -2.66 14.82 -1.96
N GLN A 36 -1.46 15.39 -2.24
CA GLN A 36 -0.40 14.66 -2.90
C GLN A 36 0.02 13.42 -2.11
N SER A 37 0.15 13.57 -0.78
CA SER A 37 0.48 12.43 0.08
C SER A 37 -0.60 11.36 0.02
N PHE A 38 -1.87 11.77 0.08
CA PHE A 38 -3.00 10.85 -0.03
C PHE A 38 -2.92 10.05 -1.34
N GLU A 39 -2.62 10.74 -2.44
CA GLU A 39 -2.50 10.11 -3.75
C GLU A 39 -1.31 9.14 -3.84
N VAL A 40 -0.21 9.43 -3.14
CA VAL A 40 0.92 8.50 -3.04
C VAL A 40 0.47 7.20 -2.37
N GLY A 41 -0.29 7.31 -1.28
CA GLY A 41 -0.83 6.14 -0.60
C GLY A 41 -1.69 5.29 -1.53
N ILE A 42 -2.52 5.92 -2.35
CA ILE A 42 -3.36 5.24 -3.35
C ILE A 42 -2.50 4.50 -4.37
N LYS A 43 -1.48 5.16 -4.91
CA LYS A 43 -0.62 4.58 -5.93
C LYS A 43 0.10 3.34 -5.40
N TYR A 44 0.68 3.43 -4.21
CA TYR A 44 1.41 2.31 -3.62
C TYR A 44 0.48 1.15 -3.31
N MET A 45 -0.75 1.44 -2.89
CA MET A 45 -1.74 0.39 -2.66
C MET A 45 -2.11 -0.31 -3.98
N MET A 46 -2.27 0.44 -5.06
CA MET A 46 -2.54 -0.15 -6.37
C MET A 46 -1.35 -0.96 -6.88
N TYR A 47 -0.13 -0.40 -6.81
CA TYR A 47 1.07 -1.11 -7.28
C TYR A 47 1.18 -2.47 -6.61
N HIS A 48 0.97 -2.52 -5.30
CA HIS A 48 1.14 -3.74 -4.54
C HIS A 48 -0.07 -4.65 -4.62
N GLY A 49 -1.25 -4.08 -4.85
CA GLY A 49 -2.42 -4.87 -5.18
C GLY A 49 -2.20 -5.66 -6.45
N LEU A 50 -1.71 -5.00 -7.50
CA LEU A 50 -1.38 -5.65 -8.76
C LEU A 50 -0.20 -6.62 -8.61
N ALA A 51 0.79 -6.23 -7.81
CA ALA A 51 1.94 -7.11 -7.55
C ALA A 51 1.51 -8.40 -6.87
N LEU A 52 0.54 -8.33 -5.94
CA LEU A 52 0.01 -9.51 -5.28
C LEU A 52 -0.74 -10.42 -6.26
N LEU A 53 -1.50 -9.83 -7.18
CA LEU A 53 -2.19 -10.61 -8.21
C LEU A 53 -1.19 -11.31 -9.11
N LEU A 54 -0.12 -10.61 -9.52
CA LEU A 54 0.96 -11.22 -10.29
C LEU A 54 1.66 -12.33 -9.51
N LEU A 55 1.97 -12.06 -8.25
CA LEU A 55 2.65 -13.03 -7.39
C LEU A 55 1.84 -14.32 -7.29
N SER A 56 0.52 -14.21 -7.25
CA SER A 56 -0.36 -15.37 -7.10
C SER A 56 -0.24 -16.35 -8.27
N VAL A 57 0.15 -15.87 -9.45
CA VAL A 57 0.25 -16.71 -10.65
C VAL A 57 1.69 -17.01 -11.06
N LEU A 58 2.68 -16.41 -10.40
CA LEU A 58 4.08 -16.70 -10.72
C LEU A 58 4.46 -18.10 -10.24
N PRO A 59 5.19 -18.87 -11.08
CA PRO A 59 5.60 -20.22 -10.72
C PRO A 59 6.84 -20.21 -9.81
N LEU A 60 6.70 -19.62 -8.63
CA LEU A 60 7.78 -19.54 -7.65
C LEU A 60 7.47 -20.44 -6.47
N ASP A 61 8.49 -21.09 -5.95
CA ASP A 61 8.38 -21.84 -4.72
C ASP A 61 8.41 -20.86 -3.55
N ASP A 62 7.62 -21.15 -2.51
CA ASP A 62 7.61 -20.42 -1.26
C ASP A 62 7.47 -18.90 -1.45
N LYS A 63 6.32 -18.49 -1.95
CA LYS A 63 5.97 -17.07 -2.11
C LYS A 63 5.42 -16.44 -0.83
N LYS A 64 5.31 -17.23 0.22
CA LYS A 64 4.58 -16.85 1.43
C LYS A 64 5.09 -15.56 2.05
N TRP A 65 6.42 -15.43 2.20
CA TRP A 65 6.98 -14.26 2.86
C TRP A 65 6.88 -13.00 1.99
N VAL A 66 7.07 -13.14 0.69
CA VAL A 66 6.89 -11.99 -0.22
C VAL A 66 5.45 -11.49 -0.12
N GLY A 67 4.50 -12.40 -0.15
CA GLY A 67 3.07 -12.04 -0.01
C GLY A 67 2.77 -11.35 1.30
N ARG A 68 3.25 -11.90 2.40
CA ARG A 68 3.03 -11.32 3.74
C ARG A 68 3.67 -9.93 3.87
N LEU A 69 4.86 -9.75 3.33
CA LEU A 69 5.55 -8.47 3.36
C LEU A 69 4.84 -7.43 2.52
N PHE A 70 4.36 -7.81 1.34
CA PHE A 70 3.59 -6.90 0.50
C PHE A 70 2.27 -6.51 1.15
N ILE A 71 1.56 -7.47 1.75
CA ILE A 71 0.28 -7.19 2.41
C ILE A 71 0.48 -6.28 3.62
N SER A 72 1.36 -6.67 4.55
CA SER A 72 1.57 -5.89 5.77
C SER A 72 2.24 -4.56 5.48
N GLY A 73 3.20 -4.53 4.57
CA GLY A 73 3.89 -3.30 4.19
C GLY A 73 2.94 -2.30 3.55
N THR A 74 2.10 -2.75 2.64
CA THR A 74 1.10 -1.88 1.99
C THR A 74 0.10 -1.35 3.01
N PHE A 75 -0.37 -2.23 3.88
CA PHE A 75 -1.30 -1.83 4.93
C PHE A 75 -0.70 -0.72 5.79
N LEU A 76 0.49 -0.94 6.33
CA LEU A 76 1.12 0.05 7.19
C LEU A 76 1.49 1.33 6.44
N PHE A 77 2.00 1.21 5.23
CA PHE A 77 2.44 2.37 4.45
C PHE A 77 1.26 3.22 4.00
N SER A 78 0.31 2.63 3.29
CA SER A 78 -0.78 3.40 2.67
C SER A 78 -1.80 3.89 3.68
N PHE A 79 -2.21 3.06 4.63
CA PHE A 79 -3.21 3.49 5.60
C PHE A 79 -2.67 4.52 6.57
N SER A 80 -1.39 4.42 6.96
CA SER A 80 -0.80 5.48 7.78
C SER A 80 -0.78 6.82 7.03
N ILE A 81 -0.44 6.79 5.74
CA ILE A 81 -0.47 8.00 4.91
C ILE A 81 -1.89 8.55 4.79
N PHE A 82 -2.89 7.70 4.59
CA PHE A 82 -4.27 8.15 4.49
C PHE A 82 -4.71 8.89 5.75
N PHE A 83 -4.48 8.29 6.91
CA PHE A 83 -4.87 8.92 8.18
C PHE A 83 -4.07 10.19 8.45
N LEU A 84 -2.77 10.20 8.15
CA LEU A 84 -1.95 11.40 8.30
C LEU A 84 -2.45 12.53 7.40
N SER A 85 -2.82 12.21 6.18
CA SER A 85 -3.34 13.20 5.22
C SER A 85 -4.68 13.78 5.66
N LEU A 86 -5.48 13.00 6.37
CA LEU A 86 -6.83 13.40 6.79
C LEU A 86 -6.89 14.01 8.18
N GLN A 87 -5.75 14.22 8.84
CA GLN A 87 -5.73 14.74 10.23
C GLN A 87 -6.57 16.02 10.40
N SER A 88 -6.44 16.95 9.47
CA SER A 88 -7.14 18.23 9.57
C SER A 88 -8.65 18.08 9.49
N ILE A 89 -9.13 17.16 8.64
CA ILE A 89 -10.56 16.90 8.49
C ILE A 89 -11.09 16.15 9.70
N LEU A 90 -10.37 15.14 10.16
CA LEU A 90 -10.76 14.30 11.29
C LEU A 90 -10.62 15.02 12.63
N LYS A 91 -9.87 16.13 12.65
CA LYS A 91 -9.55 16.88 13.86
C LYS A 91 -8.90 16.01 14.93
N LEU A 92 -8.05 15.09 14.48
CA LEU A 92 -7.29 14.17 15.31
C LEU A 92 -5.80 14.46 15.17
N LYS A 93 -5.06 14.24 16.26
CA LYS A 93 -3.61 14.36 16.25
C LYS A 93 -3.04 12.96 16.06
N LEU A 94 -2.58 12.68 14.84
CA LEU A 94 -2.12 11.35 14.45
C LEU A 94 -0.62 11.32 14.13
N LYS A 95 0.16 12.28 14.66
CA LYS A 95 1.59 12.32 14.41
C LYS A 95 2.32 11.04 14.78
N TRP A 96 1.76 10.26 15.71
CA TRP A 96 2.34 8.97 16.10
C TRP A 96 2.34 7.95 14.94
N LEU A 97 1.55 8.18 13.89
CA LEU A 97 1.56 7.37 12.69
C LEU A 97 2.74 7.70 11.76
N GLY A 98 3.43 8.82 11.99
CA GLY A 98 4.56 9.21 11.16
C GLY A 98 5.62 8.12 11.02
N PRO A 99 6.09 7.52 12.12
CA PRO A 99 7.07 6.42 12.05
C PRO A 99 6.54 5.14 11.42
N ILE A 100 5.22 4.95 11.38
CA ILE A 100 4.60 3.74 10.82
C ILE A 100 4.79 3.69 9.30
N THR A 101 4.73 4.85 8.64
CA THR A 101 4.88 4.93 7.19
C THR A 101 6.22 4.37 6.70
N PRO A 102 7.39 4.80 7.23
CA PRO A 102 8.65 4.22 6.80
C PRO A 102 8.83 2.76 7.22
N ILE A 103 8.20 2.33 8.31
CA ILE A 103 8.19 0.91 8.66
C ILE A 103 7.50 0.11 7.55
N GLY A 104 6.32 0.55 7.13
CA GLY A 104 5.62 -0.08 6.03
C GLY A 104 6.44 -0.09 4.75
N GLY A 105 7.05 1.05 4.42
CA GLY A 105 7.94 1.16 3.25
C GLY A 105 9.11 0.20 3.31
N THR A 106 9.70 0.02 4.50
CA THR A 106 10.80 -0.91 4.69
C THR A 106 10.36 -2.35 4.44
N LEU A 107 9.17 -2.72 4.92
CA LEU A 107 8.63 -4.06 4.66
C LEU A 107 8.44 -4.30 3.16
N LEU A 108 8.01 -3.28 2.42
CA LEU A 108 7.87 -3.38 0.97
C LEU A 108 9.23 -3.55 0.30
N ILE A 109 10.24 -2.80 0.74
CA ILE A 109 11.61 -2.94 0.21
C ILE A 109 12.13 -4.35 0.43
N ILE A 110 11.93 -4.89 1.63
CA ILE A 110 12.35 -6.25 1.94
C ILE A 110 11.62 -7.25 1.04
N GLY A 111 10.32 -7.08 0.87
CA GLY A 111 9.54 -7.96 -0.01
C GLY A 111 10.03 -7.96 -1.45
N TRP A 112 10.28 -6.78 -2.01
CA TRP A 112 10.83 -6.66 -3.37
C TRP A 112 12.24 -7.24 -3.46
N SER A 113 13.06 -7.06 -2.43
CA SER A 113 14.42 -7.59 -2.38
C SER A 113 14.41 -9.12 -2.40
N ILE A 114 13.52 -9.73 -1.61
CA ILE A 114 13.38 -11.19 -1.60
C ILE A 114 12.92 -11.70 -2.96
N LEU A 115 11.95 -11.02 -3.56
CA LEU A 115 11.45 -11.41 -4.88
C LEU A 115 12.54 -11.32 -5.93
N LEU A 116 13.31 -10.24 -5.92
CA LEU A 116 14.45 -10.08 -6.83
C LEU A 116 15.45 -11.22 -6.64
N PHE A 117 15.78 -11.54 -5.37
CA PHE A 117 16.69 -12.63 -5.06
C PHE A 117 16.19 -13.96 -5.64
N LYS A 118 14.89 -14.22 -5.48
CA LYS A 118 14.30 -15.45 -6.02
C LYS A 118 14.45 -15.53 -7.55
N PHE A 119 14.28 -14.41 -8.24
CA PHE A 119 14.46 -14.39 -9.70
C PHE A 119 15.92 -14.58 -10.11
N LEU A 120 16.86 -14.01 -9.35
CA LEU A 120 18.28 -14.10 -9.67
C LEU A 120 18.84 -15.51 -9.45
N PHE A 121 18.34 -16.21 -8.46
CA PHE A 121 18.93 -17.48 -8.03
C PHE A 121 17.97 -18.67 -8.18
N ASN A 122 17.01 -18.53 -9.01
CA ASN A 122 16.02 -19.59 -9.22
C ASN A 122 16.18 -20.28 -10.57
#